data_5af694e0118e1bf9f5cc162ab3e44a9a
#
_entry.id   5af694e0118e1bf9f5cc162ab3e44a9a
#
_cell.length_a   1.000
_cell.length_b   1.000
_cell.length_c   1.000
_cell.angle_alpha   90.00
_cell.angle_beta   90.00
_cell.angle_gamma   90.00
#
_symmetry.space_group_name_H-M   'P 1'
#
loop_
_entity.id
_entity.type
_entity.pdbx_description
1 polymer ?
#
loop_
_entity_poly.entity_id
_entity_poly.type
_entity_poly.pdbx_seq_one_letter_code
_entity_poly.pdbx_strand_id
1 'polypeptide(L)'
;MMFQSFFTAHPRLGQRLCLIFSLLSTAAFAQSPYFEITQKPAQVAVTTAHPMATEAALKMLQQGGSAIDAAIAAQLMLGLVESQSSGLGGGTFLMHWDAAQKSLTSLDGLAISPQKTTASLTTDVDGSQLPSASMGRGGRSAGVPGTLPLLAKAHAKFGKLSWPTLFVPAIEAASKGFPMPAYMHQILSAPTAAKDHADMLALYFDDAQKVKPVGTLIVNPDYAKTLQSIALKGPSAIWADGASTDFLAAVQRGYKPSLMTEEDLKSYPVEEREPLCGPYLRYRVCVMAPPSFGGVVVLQVLQMLAEKSNLGTDFNQPEFAHAFAEAGKLAQVDRRLYVADPAFFKVPAKALVSPAYVKQRAALIQTNTLPSYGPGLPEAMLAESSGQTLAQATAASSADATSQLAVVDAQGNAVSMTTTNNLNFGSRILVQGYVLNNAMTNFTTSPKPGEIAPNKMEPRKRPVTSMVPTMVFDEAGQLVTLGGSAGGGQIVDYVSANLVRMLANQLSPFEALAQGHISTALPNRVQLEKGTSAAQLAEALLAKGQKVEVVPMNSGMGFLKRAGNGWIGSADPRRDGVAWGFNPKP
;
A
#
# COMPACT_ATOMS: atom_id res chain seq x y z
N MET A 1 -24.21 -31.86 -67.74
CA MET A 1 -23.40 -32.62 -68.75
C MET A 1 -22.11 -32.97 -68.01
N MET A 2 -21.97 -34.20 -67.43
CA MET A 2 -21.31 -35.34 -68.09
C MET A 2 -19.82 -35.05 -68.36
N PHE A 3 -18.78 -35.77 -67.92
CA PHE A 3 -18.56 -37.20 -67.66
C PHE A 3 -17.21 -37.29 -66.95
N GLN A 4 -17.03 -38.03 -65.85
CA GLN A 4 -16.41 -39.36 -65.74
C GLN A 4 -14.98 -39.43 -66.31
N SER A 5 -13.99 -39.79 -65.59
CA SER A 5 -13.48 -40.95 -64.85
C SER A 5 -12.30 -41.60 -65.55
N PHE A 6 -11.31 -42.08 -64.85
CA PHE A 6 -10.67 -43.43 -64.88
C PHE A 6 -9.19 -43.41 -64.46
N PHE A 7 -8.87 -44.04 -63.36
CA PHE A 7 -7.99 -45.20 -63.09
C PHE A 7 -6.63 -45.22 -63.85
N THR A 8 -5.48 -45.51 -63.27
CA THR A 8 -5.02 -46.68 -62.52
C THR A 8 -3.55 -46.56 -62.09
N ALA A 9 -3.27 -47.19 -60.98
CA ALA A 9 -2.22 -48.21 -60.72
C ALA A 9 -0.82 -47.78 -60.24
N HIS A 10 -0.50 -48.29 -59.06
CA HIS A 10 0.80 -48.45 -58.37
C HIS A 10 1.81 -49.31 -59.20
N PRO A 11 3.16 -49.29 -58.88
CA PRO A 11 3.63 -49.99 -57.70
C PRO A 11 4.92 -49.47 -56.98
N ARG A 12 4.96 -49.80 -55.69
CA ARG A 12 6.04 -50.24 -54.80
C ARG A 12 7.52 -49.97 -55.15
N LEU A 13 8.32 -49.35 -54.28
CA LEU A 13 9.42 -49.93 -53.47
C LEU A 13 10.29 -48.87 -52.85
N GLY A 14 10.66 -49.08 -51.57
CA GLY A 14 11.79 -48.35 -50.96
C GLY A 14 11.61 -47.92 -49.50
N GLN A 15 11.40 -48.91 -48.61
CA GLN A 15 11.62 -48.64 -47.18
C GLN A 15 13.12 -48.37 -46.96
N ARG A 16 13.48 -47.15 -46.55
CA ARG A 16 14.70 -46.91 -45.78
C ARG A 16 14.31 -46.25 -44.45
N LEU A 17 14.42 -47.06 -43.41
CA LEU A 17 14.30 -46.72 -42.02
C LEU A 17 15.42 -45.74 -41.65
N CYS A 18 15.15 -44.46 -41.53
CA CYS A 18 15.99 -43.53 -40.81
C CYS A 18 15.44 -43.39 -39.38
N LEU A 19 16.01 -44.13 -38.46
CA LEU A 19 15.86 -43.91 -37.02
C LEU A 19 16.54 -42.57 -36.66
N ILE A 20 15.75 -41.51 -36.62
CA ILE A 20 16.17 -40.27 -35.95
C ILE A 20 15.87 -40.45 -34.47
N PHE A 21 16.91 -40.73 -33.70
CA PHE A 21 16.89 -40.61 -32.24
C PHE A 21 16.63 -39.15 -31.90
N SER A 22 15.39 -38.79 -31.69
CA SER A 22 15.01 -37.55 -31.05
C SER A 22 15.37 -37.68 -29.55
N LEU A 23 16.57 -37.23 -29.20
CA LEU A 23 16.90 -36.88 -27.81
C LEU A 23 16.00 -35.72 -27.40
N LEU A 24 14.80 -36.03 -26.95
CA LEU A 24 14.00 -35.17 -26.13
C LEU A 24 14.75 -35.00 -24.80
N SER A 25 15.61 -33.99 -24.74
CA SER A 25 16.04 -33.45 -23.45
C SER A 25 14.79 -32.90 -22.73
N THR A 26 14.18 -33.75 -21.92
CA THR A 26 13.25 -33.30 -20.89
C THR A 26 14.04 -32.43 -19.93
N ALA A 27 14.13 -31.12 -20.21
CA ALA A 27 14.41 -30.16 -19.18
C ALA A 27 13.28 -30.36 -18.16
N ALA A 28 13.58 -31.04 -17.06
CA ALA A 28 12.73 -31.08 -15.90
C ALA A 28 12.61 -29.64 -15.43
N PHE A 29 11.53 -28.96 -15.81
CA PHE A 29 11.09 -27.76 -15.13
C PHE A 29 10.84 -28.20 -13.69
N ALA A 30 11.77 -27.89 -12.80
CA ALA A 30 11.54 -28.04 -11.39
C ALA A 30 10.26 -27.26 -11.09
N GLN A 31 9.17 -27.97 -10.80
CA GLN A 31 7.93 -27.32 -10.39
C GLN A 31 8.26 -26.40 -9.21
N SER A 32 7.82 -25.16 -9.30
CA SER A 32 7.98 -24.21 -8.21
C SER A 32 7.51 -24.89 -6.90
N PRO A 33 8.31 -24.88 -5.84
CA PRO A 33 7.89 -25.48 -4.57
C PRO A 33 6.73 -24.71 -3.92
N TYR A 34 6.37 -23.57 -4.50
CA TYR A 34 5.30 -22.69 -4.01
C TYR A 34 3.98 -23.00 -4.72
N PHE A 35 2.89 -22.86 -4.00
CA PHE A 35 1.55 -23.01 -4.53
C PHE A 35 0.65 -21.84 -4.11
N GLU A 36 -0.37 -21.61 -4.90
CA GLU A 36 -1.40 -20.61 -4.62
C GLU A 36 -2.22 -21.02 -3.39
N ILE A 37 -2.42 -20.07 -2.46
CA ILE A 37 -3.08 -20.32 -1.18
C ILE A 37 -4.50 -19.73 -1.11
N THR A 38 -5.15 -19.48 -2.24
CA THR A 38 -6.52 -18.94 -2.27
C THR A 38 -7.54 -19.88 -1.64
N GLN A 39 -7.37 -21.19 -1.80
CA GLN A 39 -8.26 -22.23 -1.27
C GLN A 39 -7.53 -23.29 -0.46
N LYS A 40 -6.24 -23.53 -0.73
CA LYS A 40 -5.43 -24.54 -0.05
C LYS A 40 -4.53 -23.87 0.99
N PRO A 41 -4.73 -24.16 2.31
CA PRO A 41 -3.92 -23.57 3.34
C PRO A 41 -2.44 -24.00 3.27
N ALA A 42 -1.53 -23.06 3.59
CA ALA A 42 -0.11 -23.30 3.78
C ALA A 42 0.32 -22.87 5.19
N GLN A 43 1.36 -23.51 5.74
CA GLN A 43 1.95 -23.12 7.03
C GLN A 43 2.72 -21.81 6.90
N VAL A 44 3.43 -21.65 5.78
CA VAL A 44 4.16 -20.43 5.39
C VAL A 44 3.38 -19.74 4.29
N ALA A 45 3.06 -18.47 4.47
CA ALA A 45 2.18 -17.74 3.57
C ALA A 45 2.69 -16.31 3.31
N VAL A 46 2.63 -15.90 2.05
CA VAL A 46 3.03 -14.57 1.60
C VAL A 46 2.02 -14.05 0.58
N THR A 47 1.63 -12.79 0.72
CA THR A 47 0.96 -12.03 -0.34
C THR A 47 1.67 -10.71 -0.55
N THR A 48 1.93 -10.36 -1.80
CA THR A 48 2.50 -9.06 -2.18
C THR A 48 1.83 -8.54 -3.46
N ALA A 49 2.15 -7.30 -3.81
CA ALA A 49 1.61 -6.65 -5.01
C ALA A 49 2.18 -7.17 -6.34
N HIS A 50 3.20 -8.08 -6.33
CA HIS A 50 3.80 -8.62 -7.55
C HIS A 50 4.40 -10.02 -7.34
N PRO A 51 4.28 -10.97 -8.30
CA PRO A 51 4.78 -12.34 -8.18
C PRO A 51 6.27 -12.44 -7.82
N MET A 52 7.13 -11.65 -8.46
CA MET A 52 8.58 -11.65 -8.17
C MET A 52 8.89 -11.23 -6.72
N ALA A 53 8.10 -10.33 -6.15
CA ALA A 53 8.27 -9.93 -4.75
C ALA A 53 7.80 -11.04 -3.79
N THR A 54 6.71 -11.73 -4.12
CA THR A 54 6.25 -12.90 -3.37
C THR A 54 7.28 -14.02 -3.41
N GLU A 55 7.87 -14.30 -4.58
CA GLU A 55 8.94 -15.30 -4.73
C GLU A 55 10.19 -14.94 -3.93
N ALA A 56 10.64 -13.67 -3.97
CA ALA A 56 11.77 -13.19 -3.17
C ALA A 56 11.53 -13.41 -1.67
N ALA A 57 10.33 -13.11 -1.17
CA ALA A 57 9.95 -13.37 0.22
C ALA A 57 9.99 -14.86 0.57
N LEU A 58 9.35 -15.71 -0.25
CA LEU A 58 9.30 -17.16 -0.02
C LEU A 58 10.69 -17.80 -0.05
N LYS A 59 11.58 -17.31 -0.90
CA LYS A 59 12.99 -17.76 -0.96
C LYS A 59 13.71 -17.50 0.37
N MET A 60 13.48 -16.37 1.02
CA MET A 60 14.05 -16.09 2.36
C MET A 60 13.46 -17.04 3.40
N LEU A 61 12.15 -17.29 3.39
CA LEU A 61 11.51 -18.22 4.32
C LEU A 61 11.96 -19.67 4.14
N GLN A 62 12.21 -20.11 2.91
CA GLN A 62 12.80 -21.43 2.63
C GLN A 62 14.23 -21.60 3.17
N GLN A 63 14.98 -20.51 3.23
CA GLN A 63 16.32 -20.49 3.82
C GLN A 63 16.32 -20.39 5.36
N GLY A 64 15.16 -20.48 5.99
CA GLY A 64 15.01 -20.38 7.44
C GLY A 64 14.92 -18.95 7.96
N GLY A 65 14.73 -17.98 7.09
CA GLY A 65 14.53 -16.58 7.44
C GLY A 65 13.25 -16.33 8.21
N SER A 66 13.19 -15.19 8.90
CA SER A 66 12.00 -14.70 9.61
C SER A 66 11.01 -14.02 8.66
N ALA A 67 9.80 -13.75 9.16
CA ALA A 67 8.81 -12.94 8.44
C ALA A 67 9.36 -11.54 8.07
N ILE A 68 10.26 -10.98 8.89
CA ILE A 68 10.95 -9.70 8.61
C ILE A 68 11.94 -9.85 7.45
N ASP A 69 12.75 -10.90 7.42
CA ASP A 69 13.69 -11.14 6.31
C ASP A 69 12.95 -11.23 4.98
N ALA A 70 11.83 -11.96 4.97
CA ALA A 70 10.95 -12.09 3.81
C ALA A 70 10.33 -10.74 3.38
N ALA A 71 9.84 -9.96 4.33
CA ALA A 71 9.25 -8.65 4.06
C ALA A 71 10.28 -7.67 3.47
N ILE A 72 11.54 -7.72 3.95
CA ILE A 72 12.63 -6.90 3.42
C ILE A 72 12.94 -7.30 1.97
N ALA A 73 13.14 -8.58 1.70
CA ALA A 73 13.44 -9.04 0.34
C ALA A 73 12.30 -8.71 -0.65
N ALA A 74 11.04 -8.85 -0.20
CA ALA A 74 9.88 -8.41 -0.99
C ALA A 74 9.90 -6.91 -1.26
N GLN A 75 10.19 -6.07 -0.26
CA GLN A 75 10.21 -4.61 -0.42
C GLN A 75 11.31 -4.16 -1.39
N LEU A 76 12.49 -4.76 -1.33
CA LEU A 76 13.58 -4.46 -2.26
C LEU A 76 13.19 -4.81 -3.70
N MET A 77 12.48 -5.92 -3.90
CA MET A 77 11.96 -6.32 -5.20
C MET A 77 10.82 -5.40 -5.67
N LEU A 78 9.89 -5.00 -4.80
CA LEU A 78 8.82 -4.05 -5.13
C LEU A 78 9.38 -2.70 -5.61
N GLY A 79 10.52 -2.25 -5.08
CA GLY A 79 11.23 -1.07 -5.57
C GLY A 79 11.64 -1.13 -7.05
N LEU A 80 11.67 -2.32 -7.65
CA LEU A 80 11.85 -2.55 -9.09
C LEU A 80 10.51 -2.71 -9.82
N VAL A 81 9.76 -3.75 -9.43
CA VAL A 81 8.60 -4.23 -10.19
C VAL A 81 7.32 -3.44 -9.91
N GLU A 82 7.31 -2.65 -8.86
CA GLU A 82 6.26 -1.70 -8.48
C GLU A 82 6.82 -0.30 -8.14
N SER A 83 7.87 0.14 -8.84
CA SER A 83 8.54 1.42 -8.58
C SER A 83 7.62 2.65 -8.68
N GLN A 84 6.50 2.54 -9.41
CA GLN A 84 5.45 3.57 -9.43
C GLN A 84 4.76 3.70 -8.07
N SER A 85 4.74 2.64 -7.25
CA SER A 85 3.98 2.57 -6.01
C SER A 85 4.85 2.76 -4.77
N SER A 86 6.01 2.11 -4.70
CA SER A 86 6.84 2.07 -3.49
C SER A 86 8.33 1.81 -3.81
N GLY A 87 9.19 1.97 -2.81
CA GLY A 87 10.63 1.72 -2.94
C GLY A 87 11.45 2.34 -1.82
N LEU A 88 12.79 2.30 -1.96
CA LEU A 88 13.74 2.84 -0.98
C LEU A 88 13.56 4.35 -0.75
N GLY A 89 13.12 5.07 -1.77
CA GLY A 89 12.87 6.51 -1.71
C GLY A 89 11.53 6.91 -1.09
N GLY A 90 10.79 5.94 -0.57
CA GLY A 90 9.45 6.10 0.00
C GLY A 90 9.39 6.18 1.52
N GLY A 91 8.17 5.95 2.02
CA GLY A 91 7.86 5.77 3.43
C GLY A 91 7.06 4.49 3.68
N THR A 92 7.18 3.94 4.88
CA THR A 92 6.68 2.60 5.21
C THR A 92 6.11 2.55 6.62
N PHE A 93 4.99 1.85 6.78
CA PHE A 93 4.49 1.35 8.08
C PHE A 93 4.60 -0.17 8.12
N LEU A 94 5.10 -0.68 9.23
CA LEU A 94 5.28 -2.11 9.46
C LEU A 94 4.69 -2.50 10.82
N MET A 95 3.87 -3.54 10.83
CA MET A 95 3.42 -4.23 12.03
C MET A 95 4.03 -5.63 12.05
N HIS A 96 4.62 -6.02 13.18
CA HIS A 96 5.23 -7.32 13.41
C HIS A 96 4.59 -8.00 14.61
N TRP A 97 4.13 -9.23 14.41
CA TRP A 97 3.65 -10.13 15.45
C TRP A 97 4.72 -11.16 15.78
N ASP A 98 5.14 -11.20 17.04
CA ASP A 98 5.96 -12.28 17.61
C ASP A 98 5.03 -13.33 18.22
N ALA A 99 4.96 -14.50 17.60
CA ALA A 99 4.05 -15.56 18.02
C ALA A 99 4.45 -16.21 19.35
N ALA A 100 5.76 -16.29 19.63
CA ALA A 100 6.28 -16.87 20.86
C ALA A 100 6.03 -15.97 22.08
N GLN A 101 6.27 -14.66 21.91
CA GLN A 101 6.09 -13.66 22.96
C GLN A 101 4.66 -13.11 23.02
N LYS A 102 3.81 -13.42 22.03
CA LYS A 102 2.47 -12.86 21.85
C LYS A 102 2.48 -11.32 21.89
N SER A 103 3.48 -10.72 21.28
CA SER A 103 3.68 -9.27 21.27
C SER A 103 3.55 -8.68 19.88
N LEU A 104 2.91 -7.51 19.80
CA LEU A 104 2.69 -6.76 18.58
C LEU A 104 3.51 -5.47 18.62
N THR A 105 4.44 -5.33 17.68
CA THR A 105 5.25 -4.13 17.51
C THR A 105 4.84 -3.42 16.23
N SER A 106 4.79 -2.08 16.24
CA SER A 106 4.64 -1.30 15.01
C SER A 106 5.76 -0.28 14.84
N LEU A 107 6.27 -0.17 13.61
CA LEU A 107 7.34 0.74 13.21
C LEU A 107 6.83 1.76 12.20
N ASP A 108 7.20 3.01 12.42
CA ASP A 108 6.89 4.16 11.57
C ASP A 108 8.16 4.68 10.90
N GLY A 109 8.28 4.39 9.61
CA GLY A 109 9.28 4.92 8.69
C GLY A 109 8.61 5.77 7.59
N LEU A 110 7.57 6.53 7.92
CA LEU A 110 6.94 7.46 6.98
C LEU A 110 7.90 8.59 6.63
N ALA A 111 7.91 9.03 5.37
CA ALA A 111 8.74 10.17 4.97
C ALA A 111 8.43 11.42 5.82
N ILE A 112 9.48 12.15 6.22
CA ILE A 112 9.35 13.36 7.03
C ILE A 112 9.75 14.59 6.23
N SER A 113 9.26 15.76 6.65
CA SER A 113 9.70 17.04 6.08
C SER A 113 11.17 17.31 6.44
N PRO A 114 11.97 17.91 5.53
CA PRO A 114 13.33 18.35 5.83
C PRO A 114 13.37 19.35 6.98
N GLN A 115 14.51 19.44 7.69
CA GLN A 115 14.74 20.36 8.80
C GLN A 115 14.57 21.84 8.40
N LYS A 116 14.93 22.19 7.16
CA LYS A 116 14.82 23.56 6.64
C LYS A 116 13.48 23.84 5.95
N THR A 117 12.49 22.96 6.11
CA THR A 117 11.18 23.12 5.50
C THR A 117 10.52 24.41 5.95
N THR A 118 9.97 25.14 4.99
CA THR A 118 9.10 26.28 5.18
C THR A 118 7.69 25.94 4.70
N ALA A 119 6.69 26.75 5.05
CA ALA A 119 5.30 26.53 4.61
C ALA A 119 5.08 26.72 3.09
N SER A 120 6.15 26.93 2.32
CA SER A 120 6.14 27.35 0.90
C SER A 120 6.01 26.21 -0.12
N LEU A 121 5.49 25.03 0.24
CA LEU A 121 5.23 23.96 -0.76
C LEU A 121 4.21 24.41 -1.81
N THR A 122 3.30 25.26 -1.41
CA THR A 122 2.14 25.72 -2.20
C THR A 122 2.34 27.03 -2.90
N THR A 123 3.46 27.71 -2.65
CA THR A 123 3.76 29.00 -3.25
C THR A 123 5.05 28.92 -4.06
N ASP A 124 5.10 29.65 -5.16
CA ASP A 124 6.32 29.84 -5.94
C ASP A 124 7.24 30.89 -5.27
N VAL A 125 8.41 31.11 -5.84
CA VAL A 125 9.39 32.10 -5.32
C VAL A 125 8.86 33.52 -5.33
N ASP A 126 7.91 33.84 -6.21
CA ASP A 126 7.22 35.13 -6.30
C ASP A 126 5.98 35.23 -5.34
N GLY A 127 5.70 34.20 -4.56
CA GLY A 127 4.55 34.15 -3.66
C GLY A 127 3.23 33.72 -4.31
N SER A 128 3.21 33.47 -5.63
CA SER A 128 2.02 32.99 -6.32
C SER A 128 1.65 31.55 -5.89
N GLN A 129 0.35 31.24 -5.88
CA GLN A 129 -0.13 29.88 -5.55
C GLN A 129 0.18 28.92 -6.69
N LEU A 130 0.78 27.78 -6.34
CA LEU A 130 1.08 26.73 -7.29
C LEU A 130 -0.17 25.90 -7.61
N PRO A 131 -0.42 25.56 -8.89
CA PRO A 131 -1.45 24.61 -9.24
C PRO A 131 -1.23 23.28 -8.51
N SER A 132 -2.29 22.69 -7.96
CA SER A 132 -2.23 21.44 -7.20
C SER A 132 -1.55 20.29 -7.98
N ALA A 133 -1.78 20.23 -9.31
CA ALA A 133 -1.14 19.24 -10.19
C ALA A 133 0.39 19.36 -10.25
N SER A 134 0.95 20.54 -9.98
CA SER A 134 2.40 20.76 -9.98
C SER A 134 3.05 20.58 -8.60
N MET A 135 2.26 20.58 -7.52
CA MET A 135 2.77 20.41 -6.14
C MET A 135 3.43 19.06 -5.89
N GLY A 136 2.98 18.01 -6.58
CA GLY A 136 3.52 16.67 -6.45
C GLY A 136 4.80 16.37 -7.22
N ARG A 137 5.40 17.35 -7.90
CA ARG A 137 6.58 17.18 -8.77
C ARG A 137 7.80 17.92 -8.23
N GLY A 138 8.97 17.33 -8.48
CA GLY A 138 10.25 17.92 -8.14
C GLY A 138 10.64 17.80 -6.66
N GLY A 139 11.84 18.26 -6.35
CA GLY A 139 12.50 17.99 -5.06
C GLY A 139 11.76 18.52 -3.84
N ARG A 140 11.02 19.64 -3.96
CA ARG A 140 10.28 20.23 -2.84
C ARG A 140 9.13 19.34 -2.35
N SER A 141 8.57 18.50 -3.22
CA SER A 141 7.53 17.55 -2.86
C SER A 141 8.07 16.30 -2.15
N ALA A 142 9.37 16.04 -2.27
CA ALA A 142 10.01 14.89 -1.65
C ALA A 142 10.24 15.11 -0.15
N GLY A 143 9.80 14.16 0.67
CA GLY A 143 10.21 14.04 2.07
C GLY A 143 11.47 13.19 2.20
N VAL A 144 12.15 13.33 3.35
CA VAL A 144 13.29 12.50 3.72
C VAL A 144 12.83 11.04 3.79
N PRO A 145 13.40 10.12 2.99
CA PRO A 145 12.90 8.74 2.90
C PRO A 145 13.10 7.94 4.19
N GLY A 146 12.09 7.21 4.60
CA GLY A 146 12.12 6.42 5.83
C GLY A 146 12.08 4.90 5.62
N THR A 147 11.86 4.40 4.40
CA THR A 147 11.75 2.96 4.14
C THR A 147 13.02 2.22 4.53
N LEU A 148 14.19 2.59 4.01
CA LEU A 148 15.43 1.86 4.30
C LEU A 148 15.83 1.90 5.79
N PRO A 149 15.79 3.04 6.50
CA PRO A 149 16.02 3.07 7.95
C PRO A 149 15.07 2.15 8.73
N LEU A 150 13.77 2.10 8.35
CA LEU A 150 12.81 1.21 8.98
C LEU A 150 13.18 -0.27 8.76
N LEU A 151 13.51 -0.66 7.52
CA LEU A 151 13.89 -2.04 7.21
C LEU A 151 15.13 -2.47 8.01
N ALA A 152 16.13 -1.58 8.15
CA ALA A 152 17.32 -1.84 8.94
C ALA A 152 17.01 -2.00 10.43
N LYS A 153 16.16 -1.14 11.01
CA LYS A 153 15.71 -1.26 12.40
C LYS A 153 14.92 -2.55 12.63
N ALA A 154 14.03 -2.91 11.70
CA ALA A 154 13.26 -4.15 11.77
C ALA A 154 14.16 -5.38 11.69
N HIS A 155 15.14 -5.38 10.78
CA HIS A 155 16.12 -6.46 10.67
C HIS A 155 16.96 -6.62 11.94
N ALA A 156 17.46 -5.52 12.50
CA ALA A 156 18.24 -5.56 13.73
C ALA A 156 17.48 -6.13 14.94
N LYS A 157 16.13 -5.95 14.96
CA LYS A 157 15.27 -6.48 16.05
C LYS A 157 14.82 -7.92 15.81
N PHE A 158 14.51 -8.31 14.58
CA PHE A 158 13.73 -9.51 14.27
C PHE A 158 14.28 -10.33 13.09
N GLY A 159 15.35 -9.88 12.43
CA GLY A 159 15.98 -10.61 11.34
C GLY A 159 16.71 -11.86 11.82
N LYS A 160 16.79 -12.88 10.97
CA LYS A 160 17.51 -14.14 11.19
C LYS A 160 18.62 -14.36 10.16
N LEU A 161 18.35 -14.06 8.89
CA LEU A 161 19.34 -14.17 7.82
C LEU A 161 20.31 -12.99 7.85
N SER A 162 21.48 -13.17 7.27
CA SER A 162 22.42 -12.06 7.13
C SER A 162 21.85 -10.96 6.24
N TRP A 163 22.08 -9.71 6.59
CA TRP A 163 21.60 -8.55 5.83
C TRP A 163 21.88 -8.64 4.32
N PRO A 164 23.11 -9.00 3.85
CA PRO A 164 23.38 -9.11 2.42
C PRO A 164 22.53 -10.14 1.69
N THR A 165 22.16 -11.23 2.35
CA THR A 165 21.34 -12.31 1.76
C THR A 165 20.01 -11.80 1.25
N LEU A 166 19.40 -10.84 1.95
CA LEU A 166 18.08 -10.30 1.65
C LEU A 166 18.03 -9.51 0.34
N PHE A 167 19.18 -9.03 -0.11
CA PHE A 167 19.31 -8.19 -1.31
C PHE A 167 19.51 -8.98 -2.61
N VAL A 168 19.96 -10.24 -2.51
CA VAL A 168 20.35 -11.06 -3.66
C VAL A 168 19.26 -11.13 -4.74
N PRO A 169 17.97 -11.43 -4.43
CA PRO A 169 16.94 -11.53 -5.46
C PRO A 169 16.73 -10.22 -6.23
N ALA A 170 16.72 -9.10 -5.53
CA ALA A 170 16.50 -7.78 -6.15
C ALA A 170 17.73 -7.30 -6.95
N ILE A 171 18.95 -7.58 -6.47
CA ILE A 171 20.19 -7.29 -7.21
C ILE A 171 20.22 -8.09 -8.52
N GLU A 172 19.87 -9.37 -8.49
CA GLU A 172 19.81 -10.20 -9.68
C GLU A 172 18.78 -9.68 -10.70
N ALA A 173 17.56 -9.35 -10.23
CA ALA A 173 16.51 -8.82 -11.09
C ALA A 173 16.87 -7.44 -11.67
N ALA A 174 17.50 -6.57 -10.90
CA ALA A 174 17.94 -5.27 -11.38
C ALA A 174 19.07 -5.37 -12.42
N SER A 175 20.01 -6.32 -12.24
CA SER A 175 21.17 -6.51 -13.10
C SER A 175 20.83 -7.27 -14.40
N LYS A 176 20.02 -8.34 -14.30
CA LYS A 176 19.67 -9.21 -15.43
C LYS A 176 18.41 -8.73 -16.16
N GLY A 177 17.63 -7.89 -15.52
CA GLY A 177 16.35 -7.36 -15.99
C GLY A 177 15.15 -8.13 -15.44
N PHE A 178 14.01 -7.44 -15.42
CA PHE A 178 12.70 -7.96 -15.09
C PHE A 178 11.70 -7.59 -16.18
N PRO A 179 10.67 -8.39 -16.44
CA PRO A 179 9.67 -8.08 -17.46
C PRO A 179 8.82 -6.87 -17.01
N MET A 180 8.57 -5.92 -17.92
CA MET A 180 7.68 -4.77 -17.67
C MET A 180 6.31 -5.27 -17.15
N PRO A 181 5.91 -4.93 -15.91
CA PRO A 181 4.64 -5.36 -15.36
C PRO A 181 3.44 -4.69 -16.04
N ALA A 182 2.31 -5.39 -16.09
CA ALA A 182 1.11 -4.88 -16.75
C ALA A 182 0.57 -3.61 -16.05
N TYR A 183 0.53 -3.61 -14.73
CA TYR A 183 0.08 -2.46 -13.95
C TYR A 183 1.01 -1.24 -14.11
N MET A 184 2.33 -1.43 -14.05
CA MET A 184 3.30 -0.35 -14.28
C MET A 184 3.14 0.24 -15.70
N HIS A 185 2.99 -0.61 -16.71
CA HIS A 185 2.75 -0.19 -18.10
C HIS A 185 1.47 0.66 -18.20
N GLN A 186 0.37 0.24 -17.56
CA GLN A 186 -0.89 1.00 -17.52
C GLN A 186 -0.68 2.40 -16.94
N ILE A 187 0.02 2.52 -15.82
CA ILE A 187 0.31 3.81 -15.17
C ILE A 187 1.19 4.71 -16.04
N LEU A 188 2.23 4.16 -16.66
CA LEU A 188 3.12 4.89 -17.56
C LEU A 188 2.44 5.33 -18.86
N SER A 189 1.40 4.63 -19.29
CA SER A 189 0.62 4.96 -20.49
C SER A 189 -0.38 6.10 -20.27
N ALA A 190 -0.60 6.53 -19.01
CA ALA A 190 -1.51 7.64 -18.72
C ALA A 190 -0.97 8.98 -19.29
N PRO A 191 -1.86 9.92 -19.72
CA PRO A 191 -1.44 11.20 -20.27
C PRO A 191 -0.57 12.04 -19.32
N THR A 192 -0.73 11.84 -18.02
CA THR A 192 0.04 12.50 -16.94
C THR A 192 1.29 11.74 -16.53
N ALA A 193 1.71 10.76 -17.33
CA ALA A 193 2.85 9.91 -17.02
C ALA A 193 4.16 10.68 -16.81
N ALA A 194 5.11 10.01 -16.19
CA ALA A 194 6.41 10.55 -15.76
C ALA A 194 7.39 10.85 -16.92
N LYS A 195 6.94 11.60 -17.92
CA LYS A 195 7.75 11.99 -19.10
C LYS A 195 8.64 13.22 -18.86
N ASP A 196 8.56 13.81 -17.67
CA ASP A 196 9.24 15.08 -17.37
C ASP A 196 10.71 14.89 -16.96
N HIS A 197 11.16 13.65 -16.76
CA HIS A 197 12.50 13.33 -16.27
C HIS A 197 13.24 12.37 -17.21
N ALA A 198 14.42 12.79 -17.67
CA ALA A 198 15.23 12.03 -18.64
C ALA A 198 15.55 10.61 -18.16
N ASP A 199 15.85 10.44 -16.86
CA ASP A 199 16.17 9.13 -16.28
C ASP A 199 14.97 8.16 -16.33
N MET A 200 13.75 8.67 -16.12
CA MET A 200 12.52 7.90 -16.25
C MET A 200 12.26 7.50 -17.71
N LEU A 201 12.51 8.42 -18.65
CA LEU A 201 12.39 8.15 -20.08
C LEU A 201 13.35 7.06 -20.51
N ALA A 202 14.62 7.16 -20.16
CA ALA A 202 15.63 6.16 -20.52
C ALA A 202 15.29 4.75 -20.02
N LEU A 203 14.72 4.65 -18.81
CA LEU A 203 14.43 3.37 -18.19
C LEU A 203 13.16 2.69 -18.76
N TYR A 204 12.07 3.43 -18.93
CA TYR A 204 10.74 2.87 -19.17
C TYR A 204 10.16 3.16 -20.57
N PHE A 205 10.79 4.03 -21.37
CA PHE A 205 10.29 4.42 -22.68
C PHE A 205 11.27 4.02 -23.79
N ASP A 206 10.78 3.89 -25.01
CA ASP A 206 11.59 3.70 -26.21
C ASP A 206 12.04 5.06 -26.80
N ASP A 207 12.83 5.02 -27.88
CA ASP A 207 13.37 6.21 -28.54
C ASP A 207 12.25 7.11 -29.13
N ALA A 208 11.07 6.56 -29.39
CA ALA A 208 9.89 7.30 -29.82
C ALA A 208 9.06 7.85 -28.64
N GLN A 209 9.59 7.78 -27.42
CA GLN A 209 8.92 8.18 -26.16
C GLN A 209 7.59 7.45 -25.92
N LYS A 210 7.46 6.23 -26.42
CA LYS A 210 6.37 5.32 -26.08
C LYS A 210 6.80 4.42 -24.94
N VAL A 211 5.85 4.07 -24.07
CA VAL A 211 6.10 3.09 -22.99
C VAL A 211 6.53 1.76 -23.60
N LYS A 212 7.62 1.19 -23.09
CA LYS A 212 8.07 -0.14 -23.49
C LYS A 212 6.95 -1.17 -23.25
N PRO A 213 6.67 -2.08 -24.20
CA PRO A 213 5.56 -3.04 -24.06
C PRO A 213 5.64 -3.89 -22.79
N VAL A 214 4.48 -4.37 -22.31
CA VAL A 214 4.41 -5.36 -21.23
C VAL A 214 5.28 -6.59 -21.58
N GLY A 215 6.04 -7.07 -20.61
CA GLY A 215 6.98 -8.19 -20.79
C GLY A 215 8.35 -7.79 -21.36
N THR A 216 8.54 -6.55 -21.85
CA THR A 216 9.88 -6.07 -22.25
C THR A 216 10.82 -6.11 -21.05
N LEU A 217 12.03 -6.63 -21.24
CA LEU A 217 13.03 -6.71 -20.18
C LEU A 217 13.55 -5.32 -19.80
N ILE A 218 13.35 -4.93 -18.57
CA ILE A 218 13.82 -3.67 -18.00
C ILE A 218 15.05 -3.95 -17.13
N VAL A 219 16.19 -3.37 -17.48
CA VAL A 219 17.45 -3.49 -16.74
C VAL A 219 17.69 -2.17 -16.01
N ASN A 220 17.97 -2.22 -14.69
CA ASN A 220 18.24 -1.05 -13.86
C ASN A 220 19.59 -1.21 -13.13
N PRO A 221 20.71 -0.97 -13.82
CA PRO A 221 22.05 -1.18 -13.26
C PRO A 221 22.35 -0.25 -12.09
N ASP A 222 21.80 0.96 -12.07
CA ASP A 222 22.01 1.91 -10.97
C ASP A 222 21.35 1.41 -9.68
N TYR A 223 20.15 0.84 -9.77
CA TYR A 223 19.51 0.22 -8.61
C TYR A 223 20.29 -1.01 -8.12
N ALA A 224 20.78 -1.84 -9.04
CA ALA A 224 21.64 -2.98 -8.68
C ALA A 224 22.88 -2.53 -7.88
N LYS A 225 23.56 -1.48 -8.33
CA LYS A 225 24.72 -0.89 -7.69
C LYS A 225 24.41 -0.34 -6.29
N THR A 226 23.29 0.34 -6.19
CA THR A 226 22.79 0.87 -4.91
C THR A 226 22.49 -0.25 -3.94
N LEU A 227 21.76 -1.29 -4.36
CA LEU A 227 21.46 -2.45 -3.52
C LEU A 227 22.73 -3.21 -3.10
N GLN A 228 23.71 -3.38 -3.99
CA GLN A 228 25.02 -3.99 -3.66
C GLN A 228 25.74 -3.18 -2.60
N SER A 229 25.76 -1.85 -2.74
CA SER A 229 26.39 -0.97 -1.75
C SER A 229 25.73 -1.07 -0.38
N ILE A 230 24.39 -1.06 -0.34
CA ILE A 230 23.63 -1.20 0.91
C ILE A 230 23.84 -2.59 1.53
N ALA A 231 23.86 -3.65 0.72
CA ALA A 231 24.10 -5.01 1.19
C ALA A 231 25.47 -5.15 1.87
N LEU A 232 26.50 -4.52 1.31
CA LEU A 232 27.88 -4.64 1.80
C LEU A 232 28.21 -3.67 2.95
N LYS A 233 27.70 -2.44 2.89
CA LYS A 233 28.08 -1.34 3.81
C LYS A 233 27.00 -0.99 4.82
N GLY A 234 25.82 -1.65 4.72
CA GLY A 234 24.65 -1.33 5.55
C GLY A 234 23.85 -0.13 5.03
N PRO A 235 22.80 0.29 5.78
CA PRO A 235 21.85 1.31 5.35
C PRO A 235 22.45 2.70 5.13
N SER A 236 23.61 2.99 5.74
CA SER A 236 24.32 4.27 5.55
C SER A 236 24.91 4.44 4.15
N ALA A 237 24.97 3.38 3.34
CA ALA A 237 25.55 3.42 2.00
C ALA A 237 24.85 4.42 1.05
N ILE A 238 23.58 4.78 1.29
CA ILE A 238 22.85 5.73 0.45
C ILE A 238 23.24 7.20 0.70
N TRP A 239 24.01 7.48 1.75
CA TRP A 239 24.54 8.82 2.03
C TRP A 239 26.06 8.84 2.27
N ALA A 240 26.70 7.68 2.40
CA ALA A 240 28.14 7.59 2.53
C ALA A 240 28.85 7.70 1.17
N ASP A 241 30.17 7.93 1.20
CA ASP A 241 31.08 7.86 0.05
C ASP A 241 30.61 8.71 -1.17
N GLY A 242 30.04 9.89 -0.93
CA GLY A 242 29.55 10.78 -1.99
C GLY A 242 28.12 10.49 -2.48
N ALA A 243 27.49 9.39 -2.03
CA ALA A 243 26.12 9.05 -2.41
C ALA A 243 25.10 10.14 -2.00
N SER A 244 25.33 10.82 -0.86
CA SER A 244 24.54 11.99 -0.45
C SER A 244 24.64 13.14 -1.44
N THR A 245 25.80 13.37 -2.04
CA THR A 245 26.01 14.44 -3.05
C THR A 245 25.13 14.20 -4.27
N ASP A 246 25.12 12.98 -4.79
CA ASP A 246 24.28 12.62 -5.95
C ASP A 246 22.80 12.74 -5.61
N PHE A 247 22.41 12.25 -4.42
CA PHE A 247 21.04 12.36 -3.92
C PHE A 247 20.59 13.81 -3.81
N LEU A 248 21.37 14.65 -3.15
CA LEU A 248 21.06 16.08 -2.96
C LEU A 248 21.06 16.84 -4.29
N ALA A 249 22.00 16.55 -5.20
CA ALA A 249 22.00 17.12 -6.53
C ALA A 249 20.72 16.75 -7.30
N ALA A 250 20.20 15.51 -7.17
CA ALA A 250 18.98 15.10 -7.82
C ALA A 250 17.75 15.85 -7.28
N VAL A 251 17.61 16.01 -5.96
CA VAL A 251 16.46 16.71 -5.36
C VAL A 251 16.55 18.23 -5.45
N GLN A 252 17.73 18.77 -5.77
CA GLN A 252 17.94 20.21 -5.96
C GLN A 252 17.92 20.63 -7.43
N ARG A 253 17.96 19.67 -8.37
CA ARG A 253 17.86 19.96 -9.81
C ARG A 253 16.46 20.41 -10.21
N GLY A 254 16.41 21.34 -11.14
CA GLY A 254 15.19 21.72 -11.85
C GLY A 254 14.22 22.56 -11.04
N TYR A 255 12.97 22.43 -11.42
CA TYR A 255 11.86 23.18 -10.86
C TYR A 255 11.57 22.77 -9.39
N LYS A 256 11.48 23.76 -8.50
CA LYS A 256 11.19 23.57 -7.06
C LYS A 256 12.22 22.68 -6.35
N PRO A 257 13.43 23.14 -6.15
CA PRO A 257 14.46 22.40 -5.43
C PRO A 257 14.05 22.07 -3.99
N SER A 258 14.49 20.93 -3.50
CA SER A 258 14.33 20.54 -2.10
C SER A 258 15.18 21.41 -1.17
N LEU A 259 14.73 21.54 0.07
CA LEU A 259 15.51 22.10 1.18
C LEU A 259 16.22 21.02 2.01
N MET A 260 16.22 19.78 1.52
CA MET A 260 16.84 18.63 2.19
C MET A 260 18.36 18.77 2.24
N THR A 261 18.94 18.35 3.36
CA THR A 261 20.38 18.36 3.62
C THR A 261 20.88 16.94 3.89
N GLU A 262 22.20 16.75 3.91
CA GLU A 262 22.80 15.47 4.27
C GLU A 262 22.45 15.06 5.71
N GLU A 263 22.35 16.03 6.62
CA GLU A 263 21.96 15.79 8.01
C GLU A 263 20.54 15.22 8.12
N ASP A 264 19.62 15.64 7.25
CA ASP A 264 18.27 15.08 7.21
C ASP A 264 18.30 13.57 6.89
N LEU A 265 19.18 13.13 5.98
CA LEU A 265 19.35 11.72 5.62
C LEU A 265 19.97 10.91 6.76
N LYS A 266 21.02 11.47 7.42
CA LYS A 266 21.76 10.79 8.49
C LYS A 266 20.96 10.66 9.78
N SER A 267 20.14 11.67 10.10
CA SER A 267 19.42 11.77 11.37
C SER A 267 17.95 11.33 11.29
N TYR A 268 17.55 10.57 10.25
CA TYR A 268 16.17 10.12 10.11
C TYR A 268 15.74 9.24 11.30
N PRO A 269 14.66 9.60 12.04
CA PRO A 269 14.19 8.83 13.18
C PRO A 269 13.12 7.81 12.75
N VAL A 270 13.38 6.52 12.98
CA VAL A 270 12.35 5.47 12.91
C VAL A 270 11.66 5.39 14.27
N GLU A 271 10.36 5.69 14.29
CA GLU A 271 9.57 5.64 15.51
C GLU A 271 8.98 4.24 15.74
N GLU A 272 8.96 3.81 16.99
CA GLU A 272 8.18 2.67 17.44
C GLU A 272 6.91 3.19 18.10
N ARG A 273 5.74 2.78 17.58
CA ARG A 273 4.46 3.27 18.06
C ARG A 273 3.65 2.15 18.69
N GLU A 274 2.91 2.47 19.75
CA GLU A 274 1.90 1.54 20.28
C GLU A 274 0.80 1.37 19.22
N PRO A 275 0.49 0.13 18.74
CA PRO A 275 -0.61 -0.08 17.82
C PRO A 275 -1.94 0.40 18.40
N LEU A 276 -2.79 1.01 17.57
CA LEU A 276 -4.15 1.36 17.98
C LEU A 276 -5.04 0.13 17.80
N CYS A 277 -5.65 -0.35 18.88
CA CYS A 277 -6.52 -1.53 18.83
C CYS A 277 -7.92 -1.19 19.31
N GLY A 278 -8.93 -1.84 18.73
CA GLY A 278 -10.33 -1.74 19.13
C GLY A 278 -11.11 -3.02 18.87
N PRO A 279 -12.28 -3.20 19.50
CA PRO A 279 -13.14 -4.37 19.29
C PRO A 279 -13.89 -4.26 17.96
N TYR A 280 -14.09 -5.39 17.30
CA TYR A 280 -15.09 -5.58 16.25
C TYR A 280 -15.67 -6.98 16.34
N LEU A 281 -16.96 -7.08 16.70
CA LEU A 281 -17.62 -8.34 17.06
C LEU A 281 -16.82 -9.04 18.18
N ARG A 282 -16.45 -10.32 17.96
CA ARG A 282 -15.60 -11.10 18.89
C ARG A 282 -14.09 -10.90 18.67
N TYR A 283 -13.69 -10.02 17.78
CA TYR A 283 -12.29 -9.84 17.41
C TYR A 283 -11.71 -8.56 18.00
N ARG A 284 -10.40 -8.57 18.20
CA ARG A 284 -9.59 -7.38 18.48
C ARG A 284 -8.84 -6.99 17.19
N VAL A 285 -9.21 -5.87 16.60
CA VAL A 285 -8.56 -5.32 15.41
C VAL A 285 -7.50 -4.33 15.83
N CYS A 286 -6.25 -4.58 15.42
CA CYS A 286 -5.09 -3.73 15.69
C CYS A 286 -4.57 -3.14 14.37
N VAL A 287 -4.30 -1.85 14.36
CA VAL A 287 -3.93 -1.07 13.18
C VAL A 287 -2.79 -0.10 13.52
N MET A 288 -2.19 0.48 12.48
CA MET A 288 -1.18 1.52 12.68
C MET A 288 -1.78 2.75 13.37
N ALA A 289 -1.08 3.25 14.39
CA ALA A 289 -1.45 4.47 15.10
C ALA A 289 -1.14 5.75 14.28
N PRO A 290 -1.64 6.93 14.67
CA PRO A 290 -1.26 8.20 14.05
C PRO A 290 0.26 8.37 13.92
N PRO A 291 0.75 9.00 12.81
CA PRO A 291 0.04 9.83 11.85
C PRO A 291 -0.80 9.07 10.81
N SER A 292 -0.96 7.74 10.91
CA SER A 292 -1.96 7.04 10.14
C SER A 292 -3.36 7.48 10.59
N PHE A 293 -4.07 8.21 9.71
CA PHE A 293 -5.51 8.40 9.93
C PHE A 293 -6.30 7.13 9.59
N GLY A 294 -5.70 6.25 8.77
CA GLY A 294 -6.33 5.01 8.36
C GLY A 294 -6.73 4.14 9.53
N GLY A 295 -5.88 4.03 10.55
CA GLY A 295 -6.18 3.24 11.73
C GLY A 295 -7.40 3.75 12.50
N VAL A 296 -7.48 5.06 12.72
CA VAL A 296 -8.64 5.68 13.39
C VAL A 296 -9.92 5.47 12.59
N VAL A 297 -9.89 5.75 11.27
CA VAL A 297 -11.07 5.62 10.40
C VAL A 297 -11.57 4.17 10.33
N VAL A 298 -10.67 3.20 10.12
CA VAL A 298 -11.05 1.77 10.04
C VAL A 298 -11.73 1.32 11.34
N LEU A 299 -11.14 1.63 12.49
CA LEU A 299 -11.75 1.24 13.77
C LEU A 299 -13.09 1.93 14.02
N GLN A 300 -13.21 3.25 13.74
CA GLN A 300 -14.47 3.95 13.86
C GLN A 300 -15.56 3.35 12.97
N VAL A 301 -15.25 3.09 11.68
CA VAL A 301 -16.21 2.50 10.73
C VAL A 301 -16.68 1.14 11.20
N LEU A 302 -15.75 0.24 11.56
CA LEU A 302 -16.09 -1.11 12.03
C LEU A 302 -16.97 -1.07 13.28
N GLN A 303 -16.60 -0.25 14.26
CA GLN A 303 -17.33 -0.15 15.52
C GLN A 303 -18.71 0.53 15.35
N MET A 304 -18.83 1.58 14.51
CA MET A 304 -20.13 2.19 14.20
C MET A 304 -21.07 1.22 13.50
N LEU A 305 -20.54 0.38 12.59
CA LEU A 305 -21.33 -0.67 11.95
C LEU A 305 -21.77 -1.77 12.93
N ALA A 306 -20.93 -2.13 13.91
CA ALA A 306 -21.31 -3.06 14.95
C ALA A 306 -22.48 -2.54 15.82
N GLU A 307 -22.56 -1.22 16.07
CA GLU A 307 -23.71 -0.56 16.74
C GLU A 307 -24.98 -0.59 15.88
N LYS A 308 -24.88 -0.86 14.58
CA LYS A 308 -26.00 -0.98 13.61
C LYS A 308 -26.23 -2.43 13.17
N SER A 309 -26.01 -3.39 14.04
CA SER A 309 -26.10 -4.84 13.76
C SER A 309 -27.47 -5.29 13.20
N ASN A 310 -28.55 -4.55 13.47
CA ASN A 310 -29.88 -4.76 12.92
C ASN A 310 -29.98 -4.60 11.39
N LEU A 311 -28.99 -3.97 10.74
CA LEU A 311 -28.93 -3.80 9.28
C LEU A 311 -28.26 -4.97 8.55
N GLY A 312 -27.80 -5.97 9.28
CA GLY A 312 -26.98 -7.06 8.72
C GLY A 312 -25.57 -6.61 8.35
N THR A 313 -24.93 -7.34 7.41
CA THR A 313 -23.53 -7.09 7.00
C THR A 313 -23.33 -7.31 5.49
N ASP A 314 -24.40 -7.40 4.71
CA ASP A 314 -24.34 -7.61 3.27
C ASP A 314 -24.27 -6.27 2.53
N PHE A 315 -23.15 -6.02 1.85
CA PHE A 315 -22.94 -4.82 1.05
C PHE A 315 -23.86 -4.68 -0.16
N ASN A 316 -24.54 -5.74 -0.60
CA ASN A 316 -25.53 -5.66 -1.67
C ASN A 316 -26.90 -5.15 -1.17
N GLN A 317 -27.08 -5.03 0.15
CA GLN A 317 -28.28 -4.42 0.75
C GLN A 317 -28.09 -2.91 0.86
N PRO A 318 -28.98 -2.10 0.25
CA PRO A 318 -28.85 -0.64 0.25
C PRO A 318 -28.79 -0.02 1.64
N GLU A 319 -29.45 -0.62 2.64
CA GLU A 319 -29.46 -0.15 4.02
C GLU A 319 -28.08 -0.27 4.64
N PHE A 320 -27.39 -1.41 4.46
CA PHE A 320 -26.05 -1.61 4.99
C PHE A 320 -25.02 -0.80 4.22
N ALA A 321 -25.11 -0.75 2.88
CA ALA A 321 -24.22 0.07 2.05
C ALA A 321 -24.33 1.58 2.40
N HIS A 322 -25.57 2.05 2.69
CA HIS A 322 -25.79 3.42 3.16
C HIS A 322 -25.18 3.65 4.54
N ALA A 323 -25.38 2.72 5.49
CA ALA A 323 -24.79 2.82 6.82
C ALA A 323 -23.26 2.84 6.78
N PHE A 324 -22.65 2.01 5.92
CA PHE A 324 -21.21 2.03 5.67
C PHE A 324 -20.75 3.40 5.14
N ALA A 325 -21.47 3.97 4.18
CA ALA A 325 -21.15 5.28 3.65
C ALA A 325 -21.28 6.40 4.69
N GLU A 326 -22.31 6.37 5.53
CA GLU A 326 -22.49 7.33 6.62
C GLU A 326 -21.36 7.21 7.67
N ALA A 327 -21.04 5.98 8.10
CA ALA A 327 -19.95 5.73 9.03
C ALA A 327 -18.61 6.25 8.48
N GLY A 328 -18.32 5.96 7.20
CA GLY A 328 -17.13 6.46 6.53
C GLY A 328 -17.04 7.99 6.53
N LYS A 329 -18.12 8.69 6.16
CA LYS A 329 -18.16 10.17 6.14
C LYS A 329 -17.96 10.76 7.53
N LEU A 330 -18.60 10.18 8.56
CA LEU A 330 -18.45 10.62 9.95
C LEU A 330 -17.00 10.45 10.43
N ALA A 331 -16.37 9.32 10.13
CA ALA A 331 -14.97 9.08 10.45
C ALA A 331 -14.01 10.00 9.67
N GLN A 332 -14.34 10.32 8.41
CA GLN A 332 -13.54 11.23 7.59
C GLN A 332 -13.52 12.67 8.12
N VAL A 333 -14.61 13.18 8.69
CA VAL A 333 -14.60 14.52 9.29
C VAL A 333 -13.84 14.55 10.61
N ASP A 334 -13.96 13.50 11.44
CA ASP A 334 -13.20 13.37 12.68
C ASP A 334 -11.68 13.35 12.40
N ARG A 335 -11.22 12.50 11.45
CA ARG A 335 -9.79 12.38 11.16
C ARG A 335 -9.16 13.69 10.63
N ARG A 336 -9.92 14.46 9.86
CA ARG A 336 -9.42 15.74 9.31
C ARG A 336 -9.12 16.76 10.39
N LEU A 337 -9.85 16.68 11.49
CA LEU A 337 -9.71 17.58 12.60
C LEU A 337 -8.67 17.11 13.62
N TYR A 338 -8.68 15.83 13.94
CA TYR A 338 -8.00 15.30 15.11
C TYR A 338 -6.74 14.49 14.83
N VAL A 339 -6.46 14.12 13.56
CA VAL A 339 -5.31 13.28 13.26
C VAL A 339 -4.18 14.07 12.61
N ALA A 340 -3.01 14.00 13.22
CA ALA A 340 -1.76 14.59 12.75
C ALA A 340 -0.57 13.78 13.30
N ASP A 341 0.66 14.28 13.13
CA ASP A 341 1.84 13.71 13.80
C ASP A 341 1.75 13.94 15.31
N PRO A 342 1.74 12.86 16.12
CA PRO A 342 1.62 12.98 17.59
C PRO A 342 2.78 13.73 18.26
N ALA A 343 3.92 13.87 17.59
CA ALA A 343 5.04 14.67 18.10
C ALA A 343 4.76 16.19 18.05
N PHE A 344 3.78 16.62 17.24
CA PHE A 344 3.44 18.03 17.00
C PHE A 344 2.02 18.41 17.44
N PHE A 345 1.17 17.42 17.63
CA PHE A 345 -0.24 17.64 17.99
C PHE A 345 -0.74 16.51 18.89
N LYS A 346 -1.41 16.85 19.97
CA LYS A 346 -2.01 15.87 20.89
C LYS A 346 -3.21 15.20 20.24
N VAL A 347 -2.96 14.08 19.55
CA VAL A 347 -4.00 13.31 18.86
C VAL A 347 -4.80 12.48 19.87
N PRO A 348 -6.13 12.66 20.01
CA PRO A 348 -6.95 11.90 20.95
C PRO A 348 -7.34 10.51 20.39
N ALA A 349 -6.36 9.74 19.88
CA ALA A 349 -6.61 8.51 19.13
C ALA A 349 -7.44 7.48 19.89
N LYS A 350 -7.11 7.21 21.17
CA LYS A 350 -7.85 6.26 22.03
C LYS A 350 -9.28 6.74 22.31
N ALA A 351 -9.48 8.07 22.48
CA ALA A 351 -10.81 8.64 22.72
C ALA A 351 -11.69 8.56 21.45
N LEU A 352 -11.12 8.79 20.27
CA LEU A 352 -11.82 8.69 18.97
C LEU A 352 -12.37 7.29 18.68
N VAL A 353 -11.78 6.25 19.23
CA VAL A 353 -12.21 4.84 19.07
C VAL A 353 -12.80 4.26 20.36
N SER A 354 -13.09 5.10 21.36
CA SER A 354 -13.72 4.65 22.59
C SER A 354 -15.18 4.25 22.36
N PRO A 355 -15.71 3.22 23.05
CA PRO A 355 -17.08 2.76 22.87
C PRO A 355 -18.13 3.89 23.07
N ALA A 356 -17.93 4.77 24.04
CA ALA A 356 -18.84 5.88 24.31
C ALA A 356 -18.89 6.87 23.13
N TYR A 357 -17.74 7.27 22.60
CA TYR A 357 -17.65 8.17 21.46
C TYR A 357 -18.23 7.54 20.19
N VAL A 358 -17.85 6.31 19.89
CA VAL A 358 -18.33 5.57 18.71
C VAL A 358 -19.85 5.41 18.75
N LYS A 359 -20.45 5.09 19.90
CA LYS A 359 -21.90 5.00 20.06
C LYS A 359 -22.61 6.33 19.77
N GLN A 360 -22.04 7.47 20.20
CA GLN A 360 -22.56 8.79 19.87
C GLN A 360 -22.52 9.04 18.36
N ARG A 361 -21.39 8.69 17.68
CA ARG A 361 -21.25 8.84 16.24
C ARG A 361 -22.20 7.93 15.46
N ALA A 362 -22.34 6.66 15.88
CA ALA A 362 -23.25 5.70 15.28
C ALA A 362 -24.72 6.12 15.39
N ALA A 363 -25.11 6.80 16.47
CA ALA A 363 -26.49 7.32 16.64
C ALA A 363 -26.88 8.36 15.56
N LEU A 364 -25.90 9.01 14.92
CA LEU A 364 -26.15 9.94 13.81
C LEU A 364 -26.52 9.25 12.49
N ILE A 365 -26.19 7.96 12.34
CA ILE A 365 -26.53 7.19 11.13
C ILE A 365 -28.04 6.93 11.09
N GLN A 366 -28.73 7.58 10.14
CA GLN A 366 -30.17 7.53 9.94
C GLN A 366 -30.52 6.76 8.65
N THR A 367 -31.80 6.64 8.34
CA THR A 367 -32.29 6.00 7.09
C THR A 367 -31.86 6.77 5.84
N ASN A 368 -31.78 8.09 5.93
CA ASN A 368 -31.36 8.98 4.86
C ASN A 368 -30.04 9.66 5.23
N THR A 369 -29.36 10.19 4.22
CA THR A 369 -28.09 10.92 4.39
C THR A 369 -28.27 12.15 5.30
N LEU A 370 -27.24 12.43 6.09
CA LEU A 370 -27.22 13.64 6.90
C LEU A 370 -27.13 14.90 6.02
N PRO A 371 -27.81 15.99 6.39
CA PRO A 371 -27.74 17.26 5.65
C PRO A 371 -26.32 17.86 5.68
N SER A 372 -25.56 17.58 6.73
CA SER A 372 -24.16 17.99 6.88
C SER A 372 -23.42 17.06 7.84
N TYR A 373 -22.09 16.99 7.69
CA TYR A 373 -21.22 16.20 8.56
C TYR A 373 -20.28 17.12 9.31
N GLY A 374 -20.38 17.11 10.64
CA GLY A 374 -19.47 17.77 11.55
C GLY A 374 -18.61 16.76 12.34
N PRO A 375 -17.43 17.17 12.81
CA PRO A 375 -16.64 16.35 13.72
C PRO A 375 -17.39 16.20 15.06
N GLY A 376 -17.21 15.05 15.70
CA GLY A 376 -17.66 14.87 17.08
C GLY A 376 -16.73 15.57 18.06
N LEU A 377 -17.08 15.56 19.34
CA LEU A 377 -16.25 16.08 20.42
C LEU A 377 -15.84 14.93 21.34
N PRO A 378 -14.65 14.31 21.15
CA PRO A 378 -14.19 13.26 22.05
C PRO A 378 -13.89 13.83 23.44
N GLU A 379 -14.14 13.04 24.48
CA GLU A 379 -14.00 13.47 25.89
C GLU A 379 -12.63 14.12 26.20
N ALA A 380 -11.56 13.58 25.62
CA ALA A 380 -10.21 14.13 25.79
C ALA A 380 -10.03 15.57 25.28
N MET A 381 -10.98 16.10 24.48
CA MET A 381 -10.93 17.45 23.90
C MET A 381 -11.94 18.41 24.55
N LEU A 382 -12.76 17.96 25.51
CA LEU A 382 -13.78 18.81 26.18
C LEU A 382 -13.17 20.00 26.88
N ALA A 383 -11.98 19.87 27.45
CA ALA A 383 -11.28 20.97 28.17
C ALA A 383 -10.59 21.98 27.24
N GLU A 384 -10.34 21.61 25.97
CA GLU A 384 -9.56 22.41 25.01
C GLU A 384 -10.45 23.11 23.94
N SER A 385 -11.75 22.83 23.92
CA SER A 385 -12.69 23.26 22.86
C SER A 385 -13.26 24.67 23.02
N SER A 386 -12.48 25.64 23.49
CA SER A 386 -12.93 27.03 23.57
C SER A 386 -12.78 27.76 22.23
N GLY A 387 -13.83 27.72 21.38
CA GLY A 387 -14.08 28.74 20.36
C GLY A 387 -13.13 28.80 19.13
N GLN A 388 -12.30 27.81 18.89
CA GLN A 388 -11.32 27.82 17.79
C GLN A 388 -11.89 27.24 16.50
N THR A 389 -11.71 27.95 15.38
CA THR A 389 -12.04 27.47 14.03
C THR A 389 -10.89 26.60 13.50
N LEU A 390 -11.22 25.43 13.01
CA LEU A 390 -10.24 24.44 12.55
C LEU A 390 -10.21 24.38 11.01
N ALA A 391 -9.00 24.38 10.46
CA ALA A 391 -8.81 24.24 9.02
C ALA A 391 -9.22 22.83 8.56
N GLN A 392 -10.03 22.75 7.51
CA GLN A 392 -10.29 21.48 6.87
C GLN A 392 -9.00 20.99 6.17
N ALA A 393 -8.50 19.82 6.57
CA ALA A 393 -7.43 19.18 5.83
C ALA A 393 -7.90 18.89 4.40
N THR A 394 -7.02 19.16 3.42
CA THR A 394 -7.27 18.84 2.02
C THR A 394 -7.60 17.35 1.88
N ALA A 395 -8.54 17.05 1.01
CA ALA A 395 -8.84 15.66 0.66
C ALA A 395 -7.56 15.00 0.12
N ALA A 396 -7.23 13.82 0.64
CA ALA A 396 -6.16 13.01 0.06
C ALA A 396 -6.48 12.80 -1.43
N SER A 397 -5.47 13.02 -2.29
CA SER A 397 -5.66 12.83 -3.73
C SER A 397 -5.99 11.35 -4.05
N SER A 398 -6.78 11.14 -5.08
CA SER A 398 -7.18 9.81 -5.56
C SER A 398 -6.08 9.10 -6.38
N ALA A 399 -4.83 9.50 -6.28
CA ALA A 399 -3.74 8.89 -7.04
C ALA A 399 -3.17 7.68 -6.27
N ASP A 400 -3.25 6.52 -6.90
CA ASP A 400 -3.16 5.18 -6.28
C ASP A 400 -1.74 4.61 -6.27
N ALA A 401 -0.82 5.19 -5.53
CA ALA A 401 0.55 4.68 -5.41
C ALA A 401 0.84 4.19 -3.99
N THR A 402 0.81 2.92 -3.81
CA THR A 402 1.14 2.24 -2.55
C THR A 402 1.24 0.74 -2.84
N SER A 403 2.09 0.02 -2.14
CA SER A 403 2.14 -1.44 -2.16
C SER A 403 1.82 -2.00 -0.78
N GLN A 404 1.13 -3.13 -0.75
CA GLN A 404 0.82 -3.89 0.46
C GLN A 404 1.50 -5.24 0.39
N LEU A 405 2.03 -5.70 1.52
CA LEU A 405 2.49 -7.08 1.69
C LEU A 405 2.09 -7.64 3.06
N ALA A 406 1.88 -8.95 3.10
CA ALA A 406 1.68 -9.69 4.33
C ALA A 406 2.45 -11.01 4.29
N VAL A 407 3.08 -11.38 5.39
CA VAL A 407 3.94 -12.55 5.52
C VAL A 407 3.62 -13.28 6.82
N VAL A 408 3.58 -14.61 6.78
CA VAL A 408 3.61 -15.47 7.97
C VAL A 408 4.70 -16.51 7.79
N ASP A 409 5.63 -16.61 8.76
CA ASP A 409 6.69 -17.60 8.77
C ASP A 409 6.28 -18.92 9.42
N ALA A 410 7.16 -19.92 9.37
CA ALA A 410 6.91 -21.26 9.90
C ALA A 410 6.71 -21.30 11.44
N GLN A 411 7.16 -20.29 12.17
CA GLN A 411 7.00 -20.14 13.61
C GLN A 411 5.70 -19.40 13.96
N GLY A 412 4.97 -18.89 12.95
CA GLY A 412 3.75 -18.11 13.14
C GLY A 412 4.00 -16.62 13.40
N ASN A 413 5.27 -16.15 13.33
CA ASN A 413 5.53 -14.72 13.32
C ASN A 413 4.98 -14.12 12.05
N ALA A 414 4.51 -12.89 12.13
CA ALA A 414 3.83 -12.29 10.99
C ALA A 414 4.21 -10.82 10.79
N VAL A 415 4.17 -10.39 9.53
CA VAL A 415 4.35 -8.99 9.13
C VAL A 415 3.17 -8.55 8.28
N SER A 416 2.59 -7.39 8.61
CA SER A 416 1.75 -6.60 7.70
C SER A 416 2.45 -5.28 7.44
N MET A 417 2.73 -4.96 6.18
CA MET A 417 3.50 -3.78 5.81
C MET A 417 2.86 -3.05 4.63
N THR A 418 2.65 -1.76 4.80
CA THR A 418 2.19 -0.86 3.74
C THR A 418 3.28 0.17 3.45
N THR A 419 3.64 0.33 2.19
CA THR A 419 4.79 1.11 1.75
C THR A 419 4.43 1.97 0.53
N THR A 420 4.97 3.20 0.43
CA THR A 420 4.51 4.14 -0.58
C THR A 420 5.54 5.18 -1.00
N ASN A 421 5.50 5.54 -2.28
CA ASN A 421 6.08 6.79 -2.80
C ASN A 421 5.06 7.96 -2.76
N ASN A 422 3.87 7.75 -2.20
CA ASN A 422 2.70 8.60 -2.07
C ASN A 422 1.85 8.66 -3.36
N LEU A 423 2.23 9.41 -4.39
CA LEU A 423 1.56 9.39 -5.70
C LEU A 423 2.35 8.53 -6.70
N ASN A 424 1.73 8.13 -7.80
CA ASN A 424 2.39 7.34 -8.84
C ASN A 424 3.70 7.98 -9.30
N PHE A 425 4.81 7.24 -9.16
CA PHE A 425 6.19 7.69 -9.34
C PHE A 425 6.59 8.89 -8.45
N GLY A 426 5.95 9.08 -7.32
CA GLY A 426 6.31 10.06 -6.30
C GLY A 426 6.59 11.46 -6.86
N SER A 427 7.74 12.03 -6.53
CA SER A 427 8.23 13.31 -7.03
C SER A 427 8.67 13.28 -8.51
N ARG A 428 8.68 12.10 -9.13
CA ARG A 428 9.21 11.77 -10.46
C ARG A 428 10.73 11.96 -10.59
N ILE A 429 11.43 12.04 -9.49
CA ILE A 429 12.89 12.03 -9.44
C ILE A 429 13.33 10.58 -9.28
N LEU A 430 14.13 10.11 -10.24
CA LEU A 430 14.88 8.87 -10.14
C LEU A 430 16.30 9.23 -9.68
N VAL A 431 16.76 8.65 -8.59
CA VAL A 431 18.10 8.82 -8.05
C VAL A 431 18.68 7.47 -7.67
N GLN A 432 19.91 7.20 -8.06
CA GLN A 432 20.57 5.92 -7.74
C GLN A 432 19.71 4.69 -8.12
N GLY A 433 18.89 4.82 -9.18
CA GLY A 433 18.02 3.79 -9.71
C GLY A 433 16.68 3.60 -8.98
N TYR A 434 16.34 4.38 -7.96
CA TYR A 434 15.04 4.32 -7.28
C TYR A 434 14.28 5.65 -7.30
N VAL A 435 12.95 5.56 -7.22
CA VAL A 435 12.03 6.70 -7.26
C VAL A 435 11.91 7.32 -5.86
N LEU A 436 11.92 8.66 -5.80
CA LEU A 436 11.68 9.41 -4.57
C LEU A 436 10.20 9.73 -4.38
N ASN A 437 9.75 9.65 -3.12
CA ASN A 437 8.41 10.01 -2.71
C ASN A 437 8.06 11.47 -2.99
N ASN A 438 6.76 11.79 -2.93
CA ASN A 438 6.25 13.15 -2.88
C ASN A 438 5.30 13.35 -1.68
N ALA A 439 5.66 12.78 -0.54
CA ALA A 439 4.85 12.72 0.66
C ALA A 439 4.49 14.08 1.25
N MET A 440 5.25 15.14 0.92
CA MET A 440 4.98 16.50 1.40
C MET A 440 3.62 17.03 0.91
N THR A 441 3.07 16.48 -0.17
CA THR A 441 1.72 16.84 -0.66
C THR A 441 0.59 16.38 0.26
N ASN A 442 0.87 15.52 1.24
CA ASN A 442 -0.12 15.08 2.23
C ASN A 442 -0.31 16.06 3.39
N PHE A 443 0.54 17.09 3.51
CA PHE A 443 0.31 18.17 4.46
C PHE A 443 -0.88 19.05 4.07
N THR A 444 -1.47 19.72 5.05
CA THR A 444 -2.44 20.79 4.79
C THR A 444 -1.71 21.98 4.18
N THR A 445 -2.08 22.33 2.95
CA THR A 445 -1.28 23.21 2.10
C THR A 445 -1.63 24.69 2.21
N SER A 446 -2.80 25.04 2.74
CA SER A 446 -3.25 26.44 2.80
C SER A 446 -4.22 26.67 3.97
N PRO A 447 -3.74 26.55 5.24
CA PRO A 447 -4.57 26.96 6.36
C PRO A 447 -4.82 28.46 6.29
N LYS A 448 -6.07 28.88 6.53
CA LYS A 448 -6.39 30.32 6.62
C LYS A 448 -5.74 30.93 7.86
N PRO A 449 -5.44 32.22 7.85
CA PRO A 449 -4.95 32.88 9.06
C PRO A 449 -5.92 32.69 10.24
N GLY A 450 -5.39 32.26 11.38
CA GLY A 450 -6.18 31.99 12.58
C GLY A 450 -6.84 30.62 12.67
N GLU A 451 -6.75 29.77 11.60
CA GLU A 451 -7.20 28.38 11.66
C GLU A 451 -6.13 27.47 12.29
N ILE A 452 -6.56 26.58 13.17
CA ILE A 452 -5.71 25.48 13.63
C ILE A 452 -5.66 24.41 12.55
N ALA A 453 -4.47 24.15 12.04
CA ALA A 453 -4.21 23.10 11.06
C ALA A 453 -3.25 22.07 11.67
N PRO A 454 -3.73 21.03 12.36
CA PRO A 454 -2.87 20.04 13.00
C PRO A 454 -1.87 19.39 12.05
N ASN A 455 -2.27 19.18 10.79
CA ASN A 455 -1.44 18.62 9.74
C ASN A 455 -0.78 19.69 8.86
N LYS A 456 -0.51 20.91 9.33
CA LYS A 456 0.33 21.89 8.61
C LYS A 456 1.77 21.39 8.52
N MET A 457 2.47 21.78 7.46
CA MET A 457 3.87 21.40 7.28
C MET A 457 4.77 22.17 8.25
N GLU A 458 5.61 21.43 8.96
CA GLU A 458 6.61 21.94 9.91
C GLU A 458 7.89 21.11 9.78
N PRO A 459 9.09 21.66 10.15
CA PRO A 459 10.34 20.91 10.08
C PRO A 459 10.29 19.58 10.83
N ARG A 460 10.82 18.50 10.20
CA ARG A 460 10.90 17.12 10.74
C ARG A 460 9.56 16.46 11.09
N LYS A 461 8.46 17.01 10.63
CA LYS A 461 7.11 16.50 10.86
C LYS A 461 6.75 15.41 9.83
N ARG A 462 5.97 14.44 10.26
CA ARG A 462 5.34 13.45 9.39
C ARG A 462 4.00 13.97 8.87
N PRO A 463 3.74 13.90 7.56
CA PRO A 463 2.39 14.15 7.07
C PRO A 463 1.45 13.01 7.48
N VAL A 464 0.16 13.26 7.49
CA VAL A 464 -0.84 12.19 7.66
C VAL A 464 -0.88 11.27 6.43
N THR A 465 -1.31 10.02 6.65
CA THR A 465 -1.47 9.02 5.58
C THR A 465 -2.64 8.09 5.88
N SER A 466 -3.24 7.54 4.82
CA SER A 466 -4.29 6.51 4.89
C SER A 466 -3.76 5.09 5.09
N MET A 467 -2.45 4.86 4.93
CA MET A 467 -1.84 3.54 5.07
C MET A 467 -2.22 2.90 6.41
N VAL A 468 -2.75 1.68 6.35
CA VAL A 468 -3.27 0.99 7.52
C VAL A 468 -2.96 -0.51 7.47
N PRO A 469 -1.68 -0.90 7.64
CA PRO A 469 -1.39 -2.30 7.90
C PRO A 469 -2.17 -2.75 9.13
N THR A 470 -2.77 -3.92 9.07
CA THR A 470 -3.78 -4.40 10.02
C THR A 470 -3.46 -5.82 10.46
N MET A 471 -3.71 -6.12 11.74
CA MET A 471 -3.68 -7.45 12.33
C MET A 471 -4.91 -7.66 13.19
N VAL A 472 -5.54 -8.84 13.08
CA VAL A 472 -6.78 -9.18 13.78
C VAL A 472 -6.55 -10.41 14.65
N PHE A 473 -6.98 -10.32 15.89
CA PHE A 473 -6.84 -11.37 16.90
C PHE A 473 -8.22 -11.85 17.35
N ASP A 474 -8.33 -13.16 17.63
CA ASP A 474 -9.51 -13.75 18.26
C ASP A 474 -9.55 -13.50 19.78
N GLU A 475 -10.57 -14.03 20.45
CA GLU A 475 -10.74 -13.94 21.90
C GLU A 475 -9.62 -14.61 22.70
N ALA A 476 -8.97 -15.62 22.12
CA ALA A 476 -7.80 -16.28 22.71
C ALA A 476 -6.48 -15.52 22.48
N GLY A 477 -6.54 -14.38 21.79
CA GLY A 477 -5.37 -13.58 21.44
C GLY A 477 -4.52 -14.17 20.32
N GLN A 478 -5.06 -15.11 19.53
CA GLN A 478 -4.36 -15.67 18.37
C GLN A 478 -4.56 -14.80 17.15
N LEU A 479 -3.51 -14.60 16.37
CA LEU A 479 -3.59 -13.90 15.09
C LEU A 479 -4.43 -14.73 14.10
N VAL A 480 -5.52 -14.13 13.57
CA VAL A 480 -6.45 -14.80 12.65
C VAL A 480 -6.51 -14.17 11.27
N THR A 481 -6.14 -12.89 11.14
CA THR A 481 -6.13 -12.19 9.85
C THR A 481 -5.09 -11.08 9.90
N LEU A 482 -4.38 -10.89 8.78
CA LEU A 482 -3.48 -9.75 8.61
C LEU A 482 -3.47 -9.29 7.16
N GLY A 483 -3.20 -8.01 6.94
CA GLY A 483 -3.16 -7.43 5.61
C GLY A 483 -3.37 -5.93 5.60
N GLY A 484 -3.74 -5.40 4.45
CA GLY A 484 -3.99 -3.99 4.21
C GLY A 484 -4.27 -3.74 2.74
N SER A 485 -4.14 -2.49 2.31
CA SER A 485 -4.41 -2.11 0.91
C SER A 485 -3.52 -0.98 0.44
N ALA A 486 -3.33 -0.92 -0.87
CA ALA A 486 -3.02 0.29 -1.61
C ALA A 486 -4.31 1.01 -2.02
N GLY A 487 -4.22 2.25 -2.55
CA GLY A 487 -5.38 2.97 -3.10
C GLY A 487 -5.59 4.38 -2.55
N GLY A 488 -4.53 5.06 -2.13
CA GLY A 488 -4.60 6.45 -1.68
C GLY A 488 -5.61 6.66 -0.55
N GLY A 489 -6.42 7.70 -0.61
CA GLY A 489 -7.44 8.00 0.40
C GLY A 489 -8.51 6.94 0.59
N GLN A 490 -8.72 6.08 -0.42
CA GLN A 490 -9.72 5.01 -0.42
C GLN A 490 -9.29 3.75 0.35
N ILE A 491 -8.00 3.65 0.73
CA ILE A 491 -7.45 2.51 1.50
C ILE A 491 -8.32 2.17 2.71
N VAL A 492 -8.78 3.18 3.43
CA VAL A 492 -9.58 2.99 4.65
C VAL A 492 -10.91 2.28 4.38
N ASP A 493 -11.56 2.62 3.27
CA ASP A 493 -12.83 2.01 2.85
C ASP A 493 -12.60 0.57 2.39
N TYR A 494 -11.53 0.32 1.60
CA TYR A 494 -11.15 -1.01 1.13
C TYR A 494 -10.86 -1.95 2.29
N VAL A 495 -10.04 -1.51 3.26
CA VAL A 495 -9.71 -2.32 4.44
C VAL A 495 -10.93 -2.55 5.30
N SER A 496 -11.73 -1.51 5.60
CA SER A 496 -12.95 -1.64 6.42
C SER A 496 -13.94 -2.62 5.81
N ALA A 497 -14.26 -2.47 4.51
CA ALA A 497 -15.21 -3.35 3.83
C ALA A 497 -14.74 -4.82 3.83
N ASN A 498 -13.44 -5.05 3.57
CA ASN A 498 -12.93 -6.41 3.53
C ASN A 498 -12.81 -7.05 4.92
N LEU A 499 -12.54 -6.28 5.97
CA LEU A 499 -12.63 -6.79 7.34
C LEU A 499 -14.07 -7.17 7.70
N VAL A 500 -15.10 -6.39 7.32
CA VAL A 500 -16.50 -6.80 7.48
C VAL A 500 -16.76 -8.13 6.76
N ARG A 501 -16.40 -8.23 5.49
CA ARG A 501 -16.60 -9.45 4.67
C ARG A 501 -15.93 -10.68 5.26
N MET A 502 -14.68 -10.55 5.71
CA MET A 502 -13.92 -11.67 6.27
C MET A 502 -14.32 -12.04 7.70
N LEU A 503 -14.68 -11.05 8.55
CA LEU A 503 -14.91 -11.29 9.98
C LEU A 503 -16.39 -11.47 10.33
N ALA A 504 -17.29 -10.71 9.71
CA ALA A 504 -18.73 -10.84 9.93
C ALA A 504 -19.33 -11.90 8.99
N ASN A 505 -19.06 -11.83 7.68
CA ASN A 505 -19.62 -12.74 6.69
C ASN A 505 -18.79 -14.03 6.51
N GLN A 506 -17.66 -14.15 7.23
CA GLN A 506 -16.76 -15.30 7.21
C GLN A 506 -16.19 -15.65 5.82
N LEU A 507 -16.20 -14.73 4.87
CA LEU A 507 -15.63 -14.95 3.54
C LEU A 507 -14.13 -15.25 3.61
N SER A 508 -13.65 -16.04 2.66
CA SER A 508 -12.21 -16.16 2.41
C SER A 508 -11.64 -14.82 1.88
N PRO A 509 -10.34 -14.57 1.98
CA PRO A 509 -9.73 -13.40 1.34
C PRO A 509 -10.05 -13.31 -0.15
N PHE A 510 -10.02 -14.43 -0.88
CA PHE A 510 -10.33 -14.48 -2.32
C PHE A 510 -11.74 -13.97 -2.62
N GLU A 511 -12.75 -14.47 -1.92
CA GLU A 511 -14.15 -14.05 -2.10
C GLU A 511 -14.37 -12.59 -1.68
N ALA A 512 -13.74 -12.15 -0.59
CA ALA A 512 -13.86 -10.80 -0.07
C ALA A 512 -13.25 -9.75 -1.02
N LEU A 513 -12.03 -10.00 -1.54
CA LEU A 513 -11.30 -9.07 -2.39
C LEU A 513 -11.89 -8.96 -3.81
N ALA A 514 -12.60 -10.00 -4.26
CA ALA A 514 -13.28 -10.01 -5.56
C ALA A 514 -14.52 -9.10 -5.61
N GLN A 515 -15.08 -8.70 -4.46
CA GLN A 515 -16.29 -7.89 -4.41
C GLN A 515 -16.04 -6.42 -4.74
N GLY A 516 -17.08 -5.75 -5.27
CA GLY A 516 -17.04 -4.34 -5.62
C GLY A 516 -16.83 -3.40 -4.44
N HIS A 517 -16.23 -2.25 -4.70
CA HIS A 517 -15.89 -1.24 -3.70
C HIS A 517 -16.94 -0.14 -3.58
N ILE A 518 -17.07 0.35 -2.35
CA ILE A 518 -17.79 1.58 -1.97
C ILE A 518 -16.78 2.47 -1.26
N SER A 519 -16.65 3.74 -1.64
CA SER A 519 -15.70 4.67 -1.01
C SER A 519 -16.34 6.00 -0.64
N THR A 520 -15.87 6.53 0.48
CA THR A 520 -16.25 7.82 1.08
C THR A 520 -15.05 8.77 1.24
N ALA A 521 -13.94 8.47 0.60
CA ALA A 521 -12.70 9.24 0.71
C ALA A 521 -12.85 10.70 0.25
N LEU A 522 -13.72 10.94 -0.74
CA LEU A 522 -14.04 12.29 -1.21
C LEU A 522 -15.14 12.94 -0.36
N PRO A 523 -15.01 14.23 -0.04
CA PRO A 523 -16.03 14.95 0.73
C PRO A 523 -17.40 14.92 0.05
N ASN A 524 -18.43 14.60 0.83
CA ASN A 524 -19.83 14.65 0.40
C ASN A 524 -20.19 13.78 -0.81
N ARG A 525 -19.42 12.72 -1.11
CA ARG A 525 -19.65 11.81 -2.22
C ARG A 525 -19.51 10.36 -1.77
N VAL A 526 -20.24 9.48 -2.42
CA VAL A 526 -20.06 8.04 -2.36
C VAL A 526 -19.63 7.58 -3.74
N GLN A 527 -18.48 6.96 -3.85
CA GLN A 527 -18.02 6.36 -5.08
C GLN A 527 -18.32 4.86 -5.06
N LEU A 528 -18.88 4.37 -6.16
CA LEU A 528 -19.18 2.95 -6.39
C LEU A 528 -18.31 2.44 -7.53
N GLU A 529 -17.74 1.27 -7.37
CA GLU A 529 -16.87 0.69 -8.39
C GLU A 529 -17.66 0.27 -9.62
N LYS A 530 -17.29 0.86 -10.77
CA LYS A 530 -17.88 0.58 -12.08
C LYS A 530 -17.66 -0.89 -12.49
N GLY A 531 -18.70 -1.51 -13.03
CA GLY A 531 -18.62 -2.89 -13.55
C GLY A 531 -18.75 -3.98 -12.49
N THR A 532 -19.05 -3.62 -11.24
CA THR A 532 -19.26 -4.56 -10.13
C THR A 532 -20.69 -4.46 -9.56
N SER A 533 -21.05 -5.36 -8.64
CA SER A 533 -22.35 -5.29 -7.93
C SER A 533 -22.54 -3.98 -7.16
N ALA A 534 -21.44 -3.34 -6.71
CA ALA A 534 -21.53 -2.06 -6.03
C ALA A 534 -22.19 -0.97 -6.89
N ALA A 535 -21.96 -0.96 -8.21
CA ALA A 535 -22.57 0.00 -9.12
C ALA A 535 -24.10 -0.09 -9.15
N GLN A 536 -24.68 -1.27 -8.87
CA GLN A 536 -26.14 -1.49 -8.85
C GLN A 536 -26.83 -0.79 -7.68
N LEU A 537 -26.09 -0.39 -6.67
CA LEU A 537 -26.60 0.35 -5.50
C LEU A 537 -26.87 1.83 -5.79
N ALA A 538 -26.45 2.34 -6.95
CA ALA A 538 -26.45 3.78 -7.25
C ALA A 538 -27.83 4.42 -7.07
N GLU A 539 -28.87 3.85 -7.66
CA GLU A 539 -30.25 4.38 -7.59
C GLU A 539 -30.78 4.37 -6.15
N ALA A 540 -30.60 3.27 -5.43
CA ALA A 540 -31.05 3.13 -4.05
C ALA A 540 -30.33 4.09 -3.09
N LEU A 541 -29.03 4.32 -3.29
CA LEU A 541 -28.27 5.29 -2.50
C LEU A 541 -28.62 6.74 -2.85
N LEU A 542 -28.90 7.05 -4.13
CA LEU A 542 -29.45 8.35 -4.53
C LEU A 542 -30.79 8.61 -3.88
N ALA A 543 -31.69 7.62 -3.82
CA ALA A 543 -33.00 7.73 -3.16
C ALA A 543 -32.87 8.00 -1.65
N LYS A 544 -31.78 7.57 -1.01
CA LYS A 544 -31.45 7.90 0.39
C LYS A 544 -30.77 9.27 0.55
N GLY A 545 -30.62 10.05 -0.53
CA GLY A 545 -30.02 11.38 -0.54
C GLY A 545 -28.50 11.40 -0.67
N GLN A 546 -27.84 10.27 -0.96
CA GLN A 546 -26.39 10.24 -1.22
C GLN A 546 -26.06 10.89 -2.56
N LYS A 547 -24.91 11.56 -2.64
CA LYS A 547 -24.32 11.99 -3.92
C LYS A 547 -23.42 10.86 -4.43
N VAL A 548 -23.87 10.17 -5.46
CA VAL A 548 -23.24 8.95 -5.96
C VAL A 548 -22.46 9.21 -7.26
N GLU A 549 -21.26 8.63 -7.36
CA GLU A 549 -20.47 8.56 -8.59
C GLU A 549 -20.08 7.09 -8.85
N VAL A 550 -20.32 6.61 -10.08
CA VAL A 550 -19.86 5.28 -10.51
C VAL A 550 -18.58 5.45 -11.32
N VAL A 551 -17.46 5.00 -10.77
CA VAL A 551 -16.12 5.23 -11.31
C VAL A 551 -15.28 3.95 -11.29
N PRO A 552 -14.28 3.80 -12.18
CA PRO A 552 -13.26 2.78 -12.00
C PRO A 552 -12.54 2.98 -10.66
N MET A 553 -12.27 1.89 -9.94
CA MET A 553 -11.48 1.90 -8.71
C MET A 553 -10.30 0.94 -8.82
N ASN A 554 -9.21 1.27 -8.16
CA ASN A 554 -7.98 0.52 -8.22
C ASN A 554 -7.40 0.37 -6.81
N SER A 555 -7.81 -0.69 -6.13
CA SER A 555 -7.22 -1.11 -4.87
C SER A 555 -5.93 -1.92 -5.11
N GLY A 556 -5.23 -2.27 -4.05
CA GLY A 556 -4.06 -3.16 -4.10
C GLY A 556 -4.00 -3.88 -2.76
N MET A 557 -5.06 -4.64 -2.48
CA MET A 557 -5.20 -5.37 -1.23
C MET A 557 -4.34 -6.63 -1.21
N GLY A 558 -3.87 -6.99 -0.02
CA GLY A 558 -3.25 -8.28 0.25
C GLY A 558 -3.65 -8.71 1.65
N PHE A 559 -4.35 -9.85 1.77
CA PHE A 559 -4.78 -10.38 3.05
C PHE A 559 -4.46 -11.87 3.19
N LEU A 560 -4.04 -12.25 4.40
CA LEU A 560 -3.92 -13.62 4.86
C LEU A 560 -4.94 -13.85 5.98
N LYS A 561 -5.61 -15.01 5.98
CA LYS A 561 -6.58 -15.45 6.99
C LYS A 561 -6.26 -16.86 7.43
N ARG A 562 -6.33 -17.13 8.73
CA ARG A 562 -6.11 -18.46 9.29
C ARG A 562 -7.21 -19.41 8.83
N ALA A 563 -6.82 -20.60 8.39
CA ALA A 563 -7.70 -21.69 7.97
C ALA A 563 -7.15 -23.02 8.54
N GLY A 564 -7.76 -23.53 9.60
CA GLY A 564 -7.23 -24.65 10.36
C GLY A 564 -5.83 -24.35 10.92
N ASN A 565 -4.88 -25.22 10.63
CA ASN A 565 -3.49 -25.08 11.09
C ASN A 565 -2.60 -24.26 10.12
N GLY A 566 -3.18 -23.70 9.07
CA GLY A 566 -2.45 -22.93 8.07
C GLY A 566 -3.12 -21.60 7.74
N TRP A 567 -2.70 -21.01 6.63
CA TRP A 567 -3.14 -19.71 6.14
C TRP A 567 -3.61 -19.82 4.70
N ILE A 568 -4.77 -19.27 4.42
CA ILE A 568 -5.22 -18.95 3.07
C ILE A 568 -5.03 -17.45 2.81
N GLY A 569 -4.94 -17.04 1.56
CA GLY A 569 -4.73 -15.64 1.24
C GLY A 569 -5.08 -15.28 -0.19
N SER A 570 -5.22 -13.99 -0.44
CA SER A 570 -5.40 -13.45 -1.77
C SER A 570 -4.74 -12.09 -1.89
N ALA A 571 -4.26 -11.80 -3.09
CA ALA A 571 -3.96 -10.44 -3.53
C ALA A 571 -5.11 -9.89 -4.36
N ASP A 572 -5.12 -8.59 -4.55
CA ASP A 572 -6.16 -7.87 -5.28
C ASP A 572 -6.17 -8.25 -6.77
N PRO A 573 -7.30 -8.71 -7.32
CA PRO A 573 -7.41 -9.06 -8.73
C PRO A 573 -7.32 -7.85 -9.68
N ARG A 574 -7.28 -6.62 -9.14
CA ARG A 574 -7.16 -5.37 -9.92
C ARG A 574 -5.71 -5.00 -10.25
N ARG A 575 -4.73 -5.74 -9.68
CA ARG A 575 -3.28 -5.55 -9.90
C ARG A 575 -2.59 -6.88 -10.15
N ASP A 576 -1.27 -6.83 -10.30
CA ASP A 576 -0.42 -7.98 -10.62
C ASP A 576 -0.10 -8.88 -9.40
N GLY A 577 -0.69 -8.63 -8.22
CA GLY A 577 -0.37 -9.31 -6.97
C GLY A 577 -0.76 -10.79 -6.92
N VAL A 578 -0.07 -11.55 -6.08
CA VAL A 578 -0.36 -12.96 -5.82
C VAL A 578 -0.26 -13.31 -4.32
N ALA A 579 -0.88 -14.43 -3.94
CA ALA A 579 -0.74 -15.03 -2.62
C ALA A 579 -0.26 -16.48 -2.77
N TRP A 580 0.96 -16.76 -2.33
CA TRP A 580 1.60 -18.07 -2.42
C TRP A 580 2.11 -18.54 -1.06
N GLY A 581 2.31 -19.84 -0.94
CA GLY A 581 2.85 -20.44 0.27
C GLY A 581 3.48 -21.79 0.01
N PHE A 582 3.98 -22.39 1.08
CA PHE A 582 4.49 -23.74 1.10
C PHE A 582 4.34 -24.35 2.49
N ASN A 583 4.44 -25.67 2.58
CA ASN A 583 4.57 -26.38 3.83
C ASN A 583 6.03 -26.83 3.98
N PRO A 584 6.73 -26.43 5.05
CA PRO A 584 8.07 -26.95 5.33
C PRO A 584 8.05 -28.47 5.35
N LYS A 585 9.10 -29.10 4.85
CA LYS A 585 9.26 -30.55 5.02
C LYS A 585 9.45 -30.83 6.53
N PRO A 586 8.81 -31.90 7.05
CA PRO A 586 8.96 -32.30 8.44
C PRO A 586 10.41 -32.63 8.82
#